data_8efd20aeb2beef2357341d563d1ad2e3
#
_entry.id   8efd20aeb2beef2357341d563d1ad2e3
#
_cell.length_a   1.000
_cell.length_b   1.000
_cell.length_c   1.000
_cell.angle_alpha   90.00
_cell.angle_beta   90.00
_cell.angle_gamma   90.00
#
_symmetry.space_group_name_H-M   'P 1'
#
loop_
_entity.id
_entity.type
_entity.pdbx_description
1 polymer ?
#
loop_
_entity_poly.entity_id
_entity_poly.type
_entity_poly.pdbx_seq_one_letter_code
_entity_poly.pdbx_strand_id
1 'polypeptide(L)'
;MYKRQAFSVSSVITTTGFGTENFDLWPEFSRVILAFLMIVGASAGSTGGGLKVSRLVILIRAAQVEVRRLIHPRTVKVMRIDGKVVGQDTVRAVSGYFILYVLISLLSILLVSLDGFDGSTTITAVLATFNNIGPGLGLAGPVGNFAMFSPLSKVVLCLDMLFGRLEIYPMLILLLPSTWSKRT
;
A
#
# COMPACT_ATOMS: atom_id res chain seq x y z
N MET A 1 -2.85 26.82 10.18
CA MET A 1 -2.82 25.43 10.63
C MET A 1 -3.51 24.52 9.63
N TYR A 2 -4.82 24.63 9.39
CA TYR A 2 -5.59 23.73 8.50
C TYR A 2 -5.07 23.59 7.06
N LYS A 3 -4.58 24.67 6.43
CA LYS A 3 -4.07 24.64 5.04
C LYS A 3 -2.85 23.72 4.89
N ARG A 4 -1.94 23.69 5.86
CA ARG A 4 -0.74 22.84 5.84
C ARG A 4 -1.09 21.36 6.06
N GLN A 5 -2.05 21.10 6.96
CA GLN A 5 -2.57 19.75 7.19
C GLN A 5 -3.26 19.21 5.93
N ALA A 6 -4.13 20.01 5.30
CA ALA A 6 -4.78 19.62 4.05
C ALA A 6 -3.77 19.33 2.94
N PHE A 7 -2.69 20.13 2.83
CA PHE A 7 -1.61 19.87 1.87
C PHE A 7 -0.91 18.55 2.14
N SER A 8 -0.48 18.30 3.39
CA SER A 8 0.21 17.06 3.74
C SER A 8 -0.66 15.82 3.53
N VAL A 9 -1.95 15.88 3.90
CA VAL A 9 -2.92 14.80 3.65
C VAL A 9 -3.08 14.55 2.15
N SER A 10 -3.27 15.61 1.37
CA SER A 10 -3.40 15.50 -0.09
C SER A 10 -2.14 14.91 -0.72
N SER A 11 -0.96 15.36 -0.28
CA SER A 11 0.34 14.88 -0.76
C SER A 11 0.55 13.39 -0.49
N VAL A 12 0.13 12.91 0.68
CA VAL A 12 0.23 11.48 1.04
C VAL A 12 -0.76 10.65 0.22
N ILE A 13 -2.04 11.05 0.12
CA ILE A 13 -3.07 10.29 -0.62
C ILE A 13 -2.76 10.22 -2.12
N THR A 14 -2.25 11.31 -2.70
CA THR A 14 -1.88 11.35 -4.12
C THR A 14 -0.52 10.74 -4.42
N THR A 15 0.17 10.24 -3.40
CA THR A 15 1.53 9.69 -3.50
C THR A 15 2.53 10.68 -4.11
N THR A 16 2.35 11.98 -3.85
CA THR A 16 3.24 13.04 -4.35
C THR A 16 4.46 13.22 -3.46
N GLY A 17 4.30 13.06 -2.12
CA GLY A 17 5.39 13.05 -1.15
C GLY A 17 5.99 14.41 -0.78
N PHE A 18 5.49 15.53 -1.31
CA PHE A 18 5.98 16.84 -0.87
C PHE A 18 5.45 17.20 0.51
N GLY A 19 6.35 17.66 1.39
CA GLY A 19 6.01 18.19 2.72
C GLY A 19 6.27 19.69 2.79
N THR A 20 5.31 20.44 3.30
CA THR A 20 5.45 21.87 3.63
C THR A 20 5.70 22.09 5.12
N GLU A 21 5.58 21.04 5.92
CA GLU A 21 5.71 21.07 7.37
C GLU A 21 6.22 19.71 7.87
N ASN A 22 6.88 19.73 9.01
CA ASN A 22 7.27 18.50 9.68
C ASN A 22 6.06 17.89 10.42
N PHE A 23 5.41 16.93 9.79
CA PHE A 23 4.25 16.25 10.37
C PHE A 23 4.62 15.22 11.47
N ASP A 24 5.91 14.95 11.71
CA ASP A 24 6.35 14.16 12.87
C ASP A 24 6.07 14.87 14.20
N LEU A 25 5.95 16.21 14.18
CA LEU A 25 5.61 17.01 15.34
C LEU A 25 4.10 17.05 15.63
N TRP A 26 3.29 16.40 14.80
CA TRP A 26 1.84 16.37 15.01
C TRP A 26 1.46 15.39 16.14
N PRO A 27 0.27 15.60 16.75
CA PRO A 27 -0.25 14.64 17.72
C PRO A 27 -0.26 13.21 17.17
N GLU A 28 -0.01 12.24 18.05
CA GLU A 28 0.11 10.81 17.69
C GLU A 28 -1.08 10.32 16.86
N PHE A 29 -2.30 10.70 17.24
CA PHE A 29 -3.50 10.36 16.49
C PHE A 29 -3.45 10.81 15.02
N SER A 30 -2.95 12.02 14.76
CA SER A 30 -2.82 12.54 13.39
C SER A 30 -1.74 11.80 12.60
N ARG A 31 -0.64 11.39 13.25
CA ARG A 31 0.43 10.58 12.66
C ARG A 31 -0.07 9.20 12.28
N VAL A 32 -0.86 8.57 13.16
CA VAL A 32 -1.50 7.28 12.87
C VAL A 32 -2.47 7.38 11.69
N ILE A 33 -3.28 8.44 11.62
CA ILE A 33 -4.15 8.68 10.44
C ILE A 33 -3.32 8.79 9.16
N LEU A 34 -2.21 9.56 9.17
CA LEU A 34 -1.32 9.65 8.02
C LEU A 34 -0.76 8.29 7.60
N ALA A 35 -0.33 7.45 8.56
CA ALA A 35 0.14 6.10 8.29
C ALA A 35 -0.96 5.22 7.64
N PHE A 36 -2.21 5.32 8.09
CA PHE A 36 -3.33 4.65 7.43
C PHE A 36 -3.57 5.17 6.01
N LEU A 37 -3.48 6.49 5.82
CA LEU A 37 -3.62 7.09 4.49
C LEU A 37 -2.50 6.70 3.53
N MET A 38 -1.30 6.37 4.03
CA MET A 38 -0.21 5.83 3.21
C MET A 38 -0.58 4.49 2.56
N ILE A 39 -1.40 3.66 3.21
CA ILE A 39 -1.85 2.37 2.66
C ILE A 39 -2.89 2.57 1.56
N VAL A 40 -3.75 3.59 1.72
CA VAL A 40 -4.83 3.88 0.77
C VAL A 40 -4.27 4.71 -0.38
N GLY A 41 -3.94 4.05 -1.46
CA GLY A 41 -3.39 4.68 -2.66
C GLY A 41 -4.42 5.48 -3.46
N ALA A 42 -3.96 6.04 -4.57
CA ALA A 42 -4.76 6.86 -5.47
C ALA A 42 -5.88 6.08 -6.20
N SER A 43 -6.71 6.78 -6.97
CA SER A 43 -7.82 6.19 -7.72
C SER A 43 -7.37 5.20 -8.80
N ALA A 44 -8.29 4.35 -9.25
CA ALA A 44 -8.05 3.43 -10.35
C ALA A 44 -7.64 4.19 -11.62
N GLY A 45 -6.64 3.70 -12.33
CA GLY A 45 -6.12 4.34 -13.55
C GLY A 45 -5.11 5.46 -13.29
N SER A 46 -4.86 5.85 -12.03
CA SER A 46 -3.79 6.79 -11.70
C SER A 46 -2.42 6.10 -11.70
N THR A 47 -1.38 6.89 -11.87
CA THR A 47 0.02 6.44 -11.77
C THR A 47 0.51 6.30 -10.32
N GLY A 48 -0.33 6.61 -9.32
CA GLY A 48 -0.01 6.49 -7.90
C GLY A 48 0.26 5.04 -7.49
N GLY A 49 1.19 4.83 -6.58
CA GLY A 49 1.49 3.53 -5.99
C GLY A 49 0.41 3.04 -5.01
N GLY A 50 0.67 1.92 -4.36
CA GLY A 50 -0.12 1.41 -3.26
C GLY A 50 -1.42 0.70 -3.62
N LEU A 51 -2.22 0.42 -2.58
CA LEU A 51 -3.50 -0.26 -2.72
C LEU A 51 -4.55 0.72 -3.24
N LYS A 52 -4.89 0.65 -4.53
CA LYS A 52 -5.86 1.55 -5.17
C LYS A 52 -7.20 1.53 -4.46
N VAL A 53 -7.83 2.71 -4.31
CA VAL A 53 -9.15 2.86 -3.66
C VAL A 53 -10.19 1.89 -4.23
N SER A 54 -10.18 1.63 -5.54
CA SER A 54 -11.11 0.68 -6.17
C SER A 54 -10.96 -0.74 -5.63
N ARG A 55 -9.72 -1.20 -5.39
CA ARG A 55 -9.45 -2.52 -4.79
C ARG A 55 -9.96 -2.57 -3.36
N LEU A 56 -9.74 -1.51 -2.57
CA LEU A 56 -10.24 -1.41 -1.20
C LEU A 56 -11.78 -1.47 -1.15
N VAL A 57 -12.47 -0.75 -2.05
CA VAL A 57 -13.94 -0.79 -2.15
C VAL A 57 -14.43 -2.20 -2.51
N ILE A 58 -13.74 -2.89 -3.45
CA ILE A 58 -14.09 -4.28 -3.81
C ILE A 58 -13.93 -5.20 -2.60
N LEU A 59 -12.83 -5.09 -1.84
CA LEU A 59 -12.59 -5.92 -0.65
C LEU A 59 -13.65 -5.68 0.44
N ILE A 60 -13.96 -4.42 0.74
CA ILE A 60 -14.99 -4.08 1.74
C ILE A 60 -16.34 -4.63 1.33
N ARG A 61 -16.74 -4.45 0.06
CA ARG A 61 -18.02 -4.98 -0.44
C ARG A 61 -18.04 -6.51 -0.49
N ALA A 62 -16.93 -7.15 -0.86
CA ALA A 62 -16.81 -8.60 -0.82
C ALA A 62 -17.00 -9.14 0.60
N ALA A 63 -16.34 -8.53 1.58
CA ALA A 63 -16.52 -8.88 2.99
C ALA A 63 -17.97 -8.68 3.46
N GLN A 64 -18.63 -7.57 3.07
CA GLN A 64 -20.03 -7.33 3.40
C GLN A 64 -20.97 -8.36 2.78
N VAL A 65 -20.71 -8.79 1.54
CA VAL A 65 -21.51 -9.83 0.87
C VAL A 65 -21.32 -11.17 1.59
N GLU A 66 -20.08 -11.51 1.98
CA GLU A 66 -19.79 -12.76 2.68
C GLU A 66 -20.44 -12.82 4.07
N VAL A 67 -20.36 -11.74 4.85
CA VAL A 67 -21.05 -11.64 6.15
C VAL A 67 -22.58 -11.81 5.98
N ARG A 68 -23.16 -11.16 4.96
CA ARG A 68 -24.60 -11.32 4.69
C ARG A 68 -24.97 -12.74 4.26
N ARG A 69 -24.09 -13.41 3.52
CA ARG A 69 -24.29 -14.81 3.11
C ARG A 69 -24.30 -15.76 4.29
N LEU A 70 -23.46 -15.49 5.32
CA LEU A 70 -23.48 -16.27 6.56
C LEU A 70 -24.81 -16.13 7.32
N ILE A 71 -25.42 -14.92 7.29
CA ILE A 71 -26.71 -14.67 7.95
C ILE A 71 -27.88 -15.21 7.12
N HIS A 72 -27.82 -15.12 5.78
CA HIS A 72 -28.88 -15.52 4.86
C HIS A 72 -28.34 -16.42 3.73
N PRO A 73 -28.03 -17.70 4.01
CA PRO A 73 -27.33 -18.59 3.08
C PRO A 73 -28.05 -18.88 1.76
N ARG A 74 -29.37 -18.72 1.73
CA ARG A 74 -30.21 -18.95 0.52
C ARG A 74 -30.27 -17.73 -0.41
N THR A 75 -29.70 -16.60 -0.03
CA THR A 75 -29.76 -15.36 -0.82
C THR A 75 -28.58 -15.29 -1.78
N VAL A 76 -28.83 -15.42 -3.07
CA VAL A 76 -27.85 -15.17 -4.12
C VAL A 76 -27.78 -13.65 -4.39
N LYS A 77 -26.79 -12.96 -3.84
CA LYS A 77 -26.54 -11.54 -4.15
C LYS A 77 -25.35 -11.39 -5.07
N VAL A 78 -25.59 -10.72 -6.19
CA VAL A 78 -24.54 -10.32 -7.13
C VAL A 78 -23.93 -9.02 -6.64
N MET A 79 -22.60 -8.98 -6.51
CA MET A 79 -21.89 -7.77 -6.11
C MET A 79 -21.93 -6.75 -7.26
N ARG A 80 -22.37 -5.51 -6.95
CA ARG A 80 -22.40 -4.40 -7.90
C ARG A 80 -21.61 -3.21 -7.36
N ILE A 81 -20.83 -2.59 -8.25
CA ILE A 81 -20.14 -1.32 -7.99
C ILE A 81 -20.47 -0.39 -9.14
N ASP A 82 -20.99 0.79 -8.84
CA ASP A 82 -21.43 1.79 -9.81
C ASP A 82 -22.41 1.21 -10.87
N GLY A 83 -23.37 0.38 -10.41
CA GLY A 83 -24.36 -0.27 -11.27
C GLY A 83 -23.84 -1.47 -12.07
N LYS A 84 -22.53 -1.68 -12.14
CA LYS A 84 -21.91 -2.81 -12.87
C LYS A 84 -21.72 -4.03 -11.97
N VAL A 85 -21.97 -5.20 -12.53
CA VAL A 85 -21.73 -6.48 -11.85
C VAL A 85 -20.23 -6.75 -11.79
N VAL A 86 -19.73 -7.02 -10.58
CA VAL A 86 -18.32 -7.43 -10.37
C VAL A 86 -18.28 -8.96 -10.32
N GLY A 87 -17.56 -9.56 -11.27
CA GLY A 87 -17.39 -11.01 -11.35
C GLY A 87 -16.58 -11.56 -10.17
N GLN A 88 -16.81 -12.83 -9.84
CA GLN A 88 -16.05 -13.51 -8.78
C GLN A 88 -14.55 -13.59 -9.08
N ASP A 89 -14.17 -13.68 -10.35
CA ASP A 89 -12.75 -13.70 -10.75
C ASP A 89 -12.04 -12.39 -10.41
N THR A 90 -12.72 -11.24 -10.57
CA THR A 90 -12.18 -9.94 -10.16
C THR A 90 -12.00 -9.89 -8.64
N VAL A 91 -12.97 -10.39 -7.88
CA VAL A 91 -12.88 -10.44 -6.41
C VAL A 91 -11.71 -11.31 -5.97
N ARG A 92 -11.53 -12.50 -6.57
CA ARG A 92 -10.41 -13.40 -6.29
C ARG A 92 -9.07 -12.76 -6.62
N ALA A 93 -8.96 -12.12 -7.78
CA ALA A 93 -7.73 -11.43 -8.20
C ALA A 93 -7.37 -10.30 -7.24
N VAL A 94 -8.35 -9.50 -6.81
CA VAL A 94 -8.13 -8.40 -5.85
C VAL A 94 -7.77 -8.94 -4.46
N SER A 95 -8.43 -10.02 -4.01
CA SER A 95 -8.09 -10.65 -2.73
C SER A 95 -6.69 -11.27 -2.76
N GLY A 96 -6.31 -11.95 -3.84
CA GLY A 96 -4.95 -12.47 -4.03
C GLY A 96 -3.90 -11.35 -4.02
N TYR A 97 -4.17 -10.26 -4.71
CA TYR A 97 -3.30 -9.07 -4.69
C TYR A 97 -3.12 -8.52 -3.27
N PHE A 98 -4.20 -8.40 -2.51
CA PHE A 98 -4.15 -7.90 -1.14
C PHE A 98 -3.33 -8.80 -0.21
N ILE A 99 -3.50 -10.13 -0.34
CA ILE A 99 -2.70 -11.10 0.43
C ILE A 99 -1.22 -10.93 0.11
N LEU A 100 -0.84 -10.86 -1.17
CA LEU A 100 0.54 -10.65 -1.58
C LEU A 100 1.09 -9.31 -1.11
N TYR A 101 0.29 -8.23 -1.19
CA TYR A 101 0.66 -6.92 -0.68
C TYR A 101 1.00 -6.97 0.81
N VAL A 102 0.16 -7.60 1.61
CA VAL A 102 0.38 -7.74 3.07
C VAL A 102 1.61 -8.61 3.34
N LEU A 103 1.76 -9.75 2.66
CA LEU A 103 2.89 -10.66 2.87
C LEU A 103 4.22 -9.99 2.52
N ILE A 104 4.31 -9.32 1.37
CA ILE A 104 5.53 -8.62 0.96
C ILE A 104 5.83 -7.48 1.93
N SER A 105 4.83 -6.66 2.31
CA SER A 105 5.01 -5.58 3.28
C SER A 105 5.52 -6.10 4.63
N LEU A 106 4.95 -7.19 5.14
CA LEU A 106 5.40 -7.79 6.40
C LEU A 106 6.82 -8.31 6.31
N LEU A 107 7.17 -8.97 5.20
CA LEU A 107 8.53 -9.45 4.97
C LEU A 107 9.53 -8.30 4.90
N SER A 108 9.20 -7.23 4.18
CA SER A 108 10.02 -6.01 4.08
C SER A 108 10.21 -5.35 5.45
N ILE A 109 9.13 -5.20 6.25
CA ILE A 109 9.21 -4.67 7.61
C ILE A 109 10.15 -5.52 8.46
N LEU A 110 10.05 -6.86 8.37
CA LEU A 110 10.89 -7.76 9.14
C LEU A 110 12.38 -7.65 8.74
N LEU A 111 12.67 -7.53 7.44
CA LEU A 111 14.04 -7.35 6.96
C LEU A 111 14.61 -5.98 7.35
N VAL A 112 13.84 -4.90 7.21
CA VAL A 112 14.28 -3.54 7.57
C VAL A 112 14.41 -3.37 9.08
N SER A 113 13.66 -4.14 9.88
CA SER A 113 13.79 -4.11 11.34
C SER A 113 15.14 -4.61 11.86
N LEU A 114 15.93 -5.32 11.04
CA LEU A 114 17.30 -5.73 11.39
C LEU A 114 18.24 -4.54 11.63
N ASP A 115 17.92 -3.36 11.09
CA ASP A 115 18.71 -2.14 11.34
C ASP A 115 18.52 -1.57 12.74
N GLY A 116 17.56 -2.06 13.54
CA GLY A 116 17.35 -1.67 14.94
C GLY A 116 16.74 -0.29 15.15
N PHE A 117 16.08 0.28 14.13
CA PHE A 117 15.32 1.53 14.26
C PHE A 117 14.00 1.30 15.02
N ASP A 118 13.40 2.40 15.48
CA ASP A 118 12.09 2.37 16.12
C ASP A 118 10.99 1.85 15.16
N GLY A 119 9.94 1.27 15.74
CA GLY A 119 8.87 0.67 14.96
C GLY A 119 8.15 1.66 14.03
N SER A 120 8.00 2.92 14.45
CA SER A 120 7.36 3.95 13.62
C SER A 120 8.18 4.26 12.38
N THR A 121 9.49 4.42 12.51
CA THR A 121 10.41 4.63 11.39
C THR A 121 10.42 3.43 10.46
N THR A 122 10.56 2.21 10.99
CA THR A 122 10.64 0.98 10.18
C THR A 122 9.37 0.72 9.38
N ILE A 123 8.22 0.74 10.05
CA ILE A 123 6.92 0.47 9.39
C ILE A 123 6.60 1.52 8.35
N THR A 124 6.76 2.80 8.69
CA THR A 124 6.38 3.87 7.77
C THR A 124 7.38 4.06 6.63
N ALA A 125 8.67 3.71 6.82
CA ALA A 125 9.64 3.66 5.73
C ALA A 125 9.23 2.63 4.67
N VAL A 126 8.85 1.41 5.08
CA VAL A 126 8.34 0.39 4.16
C VAL A 126 7.03 0.83 3.51
N LEU A 127 6.07 1.35 4.27
CA LEU A 127 4.81 1.83 3.70
C LEU A 127 5.04 2.98 2.71
N ALA A 128 5.91 3.93 3.03
CA ALA A 128 6.20 5.07 2.16
C ALA A 128 6.88 4.65 0.85
N THR A 129 7.78 3.67 0.90
CA THR A 129 8.47 3.15 -0.30
C THR A 129 7.58 2.25 -1.11
N PHE A 130 6.88 1.29 -0.48
CA PHE A 130 5.98 0.37 -1.17
C PHE A 130 4.82 1.10 -1.87
N ASN A 131 4.30 2.18 -1.26
CA ASN A 131 3.25 3.01 -1.86
C ASN A 131 3.79 4.17 -2.71
N ASN A 132 5.11 4.28 -2.88
CA ASN A 132 5.77 5.32 -3.68
C ASN A 132 5.38 6.74 -3.27
N ILE A 133 5.27 7.00 -1.96
CA ILE A 133 4.94 8.31 -1.40
C ILE A 133 6.21 9.14 -1.22
N GLY A 134 7.26 8.53 -0.65
CA GLY A 134 8.55 9.16 -0.34
C GLY A 134 8.76 9.30 1.17
N PRO A 135 8.26 10.35 1.84
CA PRO A 135 8.48 10.51 3.27
C PRO A 135 7.63 9.55 4.10
N GLY A 136 8.26 8.90 5.09
CA GLY A 136 7.62 8.16 6.16
C GLY A 136 7.37 9.01 7.40
N LEU A 137 7.50 8.41 8.58
CA LEU A 137 7.49 9.05 9.90
C LEU A 137 8.82 8.79 10.61
N GLY A 138 9.08 9.52 11.68
CA GLY A 138 10.31 9.40 12.45
C GLY A 138 11.55 9.81 11.65
N LEU A 139 12.58 8.99 11.68
CA LEU A 139 13.85 9.28 10.99
C LEU A 139 13.69 9.28 9.46
N ALA A 140 12.75 8.55 8.90
CA ALA A 140 12.40 8.56 7.48
C ALA A 140 11.36 9.63 7.12
N GLY A 141 11.06 10.55 8.05
CA GLY A 141 10.07 11.62 7.91
C GLY A 141 10.46 12.72 6.92
N PRO A 142 9.64 13.78 6.82
CA PRO A 142 9.78 14.83 5.80
C PRO A 142 11.07 15.66 5.93
N VAL A 143 11.70 15.68 7.08
CA VAL A 143 13.00 16.34 7.33
C VAL A 143 14.16 15.35 7.44
N GLY A 144 13.86 14.04 7.42
CA GLY A 144 14.83 12.96 7.45
C GLY A 144 15.29 12.53 6.05
N ASN A 145 16.04 11.44 6.01
CA ASN A 145 16.44 10.80 4.77
C ASN A 145 16.67 9.30 4.96
N PHE A 146 16.77 8.56 3.86
CA PHE A 146 17.01 7.11 3.88
C PHE A 146 18.49 6.73 3.91
N ALA A 147 19.41 7.70 4.06
CA ALA A 147 20.86 7.43 4.04
C ALA A 147 21.32 6.55 5.21
N MET A 148 20.62 6.60 6.34
CA MET A 148 20.94 5.87 7.57
C MET A 148 20.68 4.36 7.49
N PHE A 149 19.80 3.92 6.60
CA PHE A 149 19.49 2.50 6.44
C PHE A 149 20.69 1.73 5.90
N SER A 150 20.83 0.47 6.31
CA SER A 150 21.89 -0.43 5.82
C SER A 150 21.76 -0.68 4.31
N PRO A 151 22.82 -1.14 3.64
CA PRO A 151 22.75 -1.49 2.23
C PRO A 151 21.69 -2.54 1.92
N LEU A 152 21.50 -3.51 2.82
CA LEU A 152 20.45 -4.54 2.69
C LEU A 152 19.06 -3.91 2.73
N SER A 153 18.77 -3.10 3.74
CA SER A 153 17.49 -2.41 3.86
C SER A 153 17.22 -1.49 2.68
N LYS A 154 18.23 -0.80 2.16
CA LYS A 154 18.09 0.02 0.94
C LYS A 154 17.69 -0.82 -0.27
N VAL A 155 18.28 -1.99 -0.46
CA VAL A 155 17.89 -2.90 -1.55
C VAL A 155 16.44 -3.36 -1.39
N VAL A 156 16.03 -3.74 -0.18
CA VAL A 156 14.64 -4.13 0.11
C VAL A 156 13.68 -2.97 -0.22
N LEU A 157 13.95 -1.77 0.28
CA LEU A 157 13.12 -0.59 0.03
C LEU A 157 13.08 -0.22 -1.47
N CYS A 158 14.17 -0.39 -2.22
CA CYS A 158 14.17 -0.23 -3.68
C CYS A 158 13.28 -1.26 -4.39
N LEU A 159 13.30 -2.52 -3.95
CA LEU A 159 12.41 -3.56 -4.48
C LEU A 159 10.95 -3.23 -4.15
N ASP A 160 10.66 -2.75 -2.94
CA ASP A 160 9.32 -2.31 -2.54
C ASP A 160 8.80 -1.20 -3.45
N MET A 161 9.63 -0.21 -3.80
CA MET A 161 9.26 0.83 -4.77
C MET A 161 8.89 0.25 -6.13
N LEU A 162 9.63 -0.75 -6.62
CA LEU A 162 9.34 -1.42 -7.87
C LEU A 162 8.02 -2.20 -7.82
N PHE A 163 7.79 -2.99 -6.75
CA PHE A 163 6.54 -3.71 -6.54
C PHE A 163 5.33 -2.78 -6.44
N GLY A 164 5.48 -1.66 -5.76
CA GLY A 164 4.42 -0.68 -5.60
C GLY A 164 4.10 0.08 -6.90
N ARG A 165 5.11 0.34 -7.74
CA ARG A 165 4.94 1.13 -8.98
C ARG A 165 4.48 0.30 -10.16
N LEU A 166 5.11 -0.86 -10.38
CA LEU A 166 4.85 -1.73 -11.53
C LEU A 166 3.74 -2.74 -11.27
N GLU A 167 3.16 -2.70 -10.08
CA GLU A 167 2.22 -3.67 -9.51
C GLU A 167 2.87 -5.06 -9.25
N ILE A 168 2.35 -5.76 -8.24
CA ILE A 168 2.97 -7.00 -7.74
C ILE A 168 2.94 -8.11 -8.79
N TYR A 169 1.81 -8.31 -9.50
CA TYR A 169 1.68 -9.41 -10.47
C TYR A 169 2.65 -9.33 -11.65
N PRO A 170 2.79 -8.20 -12.37
CA PRO A 170 3.76 -8.06 -13.43
C PRO A 170 5.20 -8.31 -12.96
N MET A 171 5.55 -7.81 -11.77
CA MET A 171 6.88 -8.04 -11.20
C MET A 171 7.14 -9.52 -10.88
N LEU A 172 6.17 -10.21 -10.29
CA LEU A 172 6.29 -11.65 -10.02
C LEU A 172 6.41 -12.46 -11.31
N ILE A 173 5.63 -12.11 -12.35
CA ILE A 173 5.71 -12.77 -13.66
C ILE A 173 7.10 -12.56 -14.27
N LEU A 174 7.68 -11.37 -14.16
CA LEU A 174 9.02 -11.07 -14.66
C LEU A 174 10.11 -11.93 -13.98
N LEU A 175 9.95 -12.18 -12.67
CA LEU A 175 10.90 -12.95 -11.87
C LEU A 175 10.76 -14.48 -12.06
N LEU A 176 9.66 -14.97 -12.64
CA LEU A 176 9.45 -16.41 -12.86
C LEU A 176 10.25 -16.91 -14.08
N PRO A 177 11.16 -17.90 -13.89
CA PRO A 177 11.95 -18.47 -15.00
C PRO A 177 11.09 -19.07 -16.12
N SER A 178 9.90 -19.58 -15.78
CA SER A 178 8.95 -20.15 -16.75
C SER A 178 8.46 -19.15 -17.78
N THR A 179 8.48 -17.85 -17.46
CA THR A 179 8.09 -16.76 -18.38
C THR A 179 9.10 -16.60 -19.54
N TRP A 180 10.37 -16.93 -19.26
CA TRP A 180 11.49 -16.80 -20.21
C TRP A 180 11.80 -18.10 -20.95
N SER A 181 11.28 -19.23 -20.47
CA SER A 181 11.40 -20.52 -21.14
C SER A 181 10.40 -20.59 -22.29
N LYS A 182 10.90 -20.66 -23.53
CA LYS A 182 10.07 -20.96 -24.70
C LYS A 182 9.38 -22.30 -24.44
N ARG A 183 8.04 -22.33 -24.33
CA ARG A 183 7.28 -23.56 -24.50
C ARG A 183 7.47 -24.01 -25.95
N THR A 184 8.34 -25.00 -26.17
CA THR A 184 8.28 -25.87 -27.34
C THR A 184 7.08 -26.75 -27.22
#